data_2b981b52d06cc3bb577a71bcfa34aba7
#
_entry.id   2b981b52d06cc3bb577a71bcfa34aba7
#
_cell.length_a   1.000
_cell.length_b   1.000
_cell.length_c   1.000
_cell.angle_alpha   90.00
_cell.angle_beta   90.00
_cell.angle_gamma   90.00
#
_symmetry.space_group_name_H-M   'P 1'
#
loop_
_entity.id
_entity.type
_entity.pdbx_description
1 polymer ?
#
loop_
_entity_poly.entity_id
_entity_poly.type
_entity_poly.pdbx_seq_one_letter_code
_entity_poly.pdbx_strand_id
1 'polypeptide(L)'
;MIQIKDLKKAYSGVIVVNIPELEIKKGESVGLVGNNGAGKTTLFRMILDLIRPDTGTVTSNGEPVAGGEKWKNYTAAYLDEGFLIDYLTPEEYFYFIGGLHQLSHAHVDDFLSQHADFFNGEILNRGKYIRDLSKGNQAKVGIVSCLLQQPELFMLDEPFANIDPTTQFRLKNLIKEQAAKGVTTFVSSHDLNHITDVCDRILLMEKGKIIKDLATNSSTLDELEHYFAIGQVGAPAAPELRIDPEENH
;
A
#
# COMPACT_ATOMS: atom_id res chain seq x y z
N MET A 1 17.01 4.35 0.13
CA MET A 1 15.92 4.45 1.14
C MET A 1 15.65 3.10 1.77
N ILE A 2 15.12 2.13 1.07
CA ILE A 2 14.88 0.76 1.54
C ILE A 2 15.87 -0.18 0.87
N GLN A 3 16.48 -1.10 1.64
CA GLN A 3 17.27 -2.21 1.10
C GLN A 3 16.80 -3.53 1.72
N ILE A 4 16.64 -4.52 0.88
CA ILE A 4 16.21 -5.88 1.23
C ILE A 4 17.32 -6.84 0.79
N LYS A 5 17.70 -7.79 1.66
CA LYS A 5 18.68 -8.84 1.35
C LYS A 5 18.18 -10.19 1.85
N ASP A 6 18.17 -11.18 0.97
CA ASP A 6 17.82 -12.59 1.21
C ASP A 6 16.51 -12.80 1.98
N LEU A 7 15.52 -11.89 1.75
CA LEU A 7 14.27 -11.84 2.49
C LEU A 7 13.37 -13.00 2.12
N LYS A 8 12.98 -13.82 3.13
CA LYS A 8 12.04 -14.92 2.95
C LYS A 8 10.99 -14.94 4.04
N LYS A 9 9.78 -15.32 3.64
CA LYS A 9 8.67 -15.60 4.54
C LYS A 9 7.87 -16.79 4.03
N ALA A 10 7.58 -17.74 4.93
CA ALA A 10 6.71 -18.88 4.66
C ALA A 10 5.60 -18.95 5.71
N TYR A 11 4.45 -19.48 5.31
CA TYR A 11 3.35 -19.86 6.20
C TYR A 11 3.00 -21.32 5.93
N SER A 12 2.97 -22.15 6.99
CA SER A 12 2.67 -23.59 6.88
C SER A 12 3.50 -24.30 5.79
N GLY A 13 4.78 -23.94 5.67
CA GLY A 13 5.69 -24.53 4.68
C GLY A 13 5.60 -23.96 3.25
N VAL A 14 4.63 -23.07 2.99
CA VAL A 14 4.48 -22.40 1.68
C VAL A 14 5.22 -21.07 1.72
N ILE A 15 6.19 -20.89 0.81
CA ILE A 15 6.92 -19.63 0.67
C ILE A 15 6.02 -18.58 0.02
N VAL A 16 5.75 -17.49 0.73
CA VAL A 16 4.91 -16.37 0.27
C VAL A 16 5.73 -15.14 -0.14
N VAL A 17 6.99 -15.03 0.32
CA VAL A 17 7.95 -14.03 -0.14
C VAL A 17 9.33 -14.65 -0.20
N ASN A 18 10.04 -14.42 -1.31
CA ASN A 18 11.42 -14.82 -1.53
C ASN A 18 12.09 -13.81 -2.45
N ILE A 19 12.69 -12.79 -1.85
CA ILE A 19 13.34 -11.67 -2.55
C ILE A 19 14.82 -11.68 -2.16
N PRO A 20 15.71 -12.10 -3.07
CA PRO A 20 17.16 -12.11 -2.80
C PRO A 20 17.72 -10.72 -2.56
N GLU A 21 17.32 -9.77 -3.39
CA GLU A 21 17.76 -8.38 -3.28
C GLU A 21 16.69 -7.44 -3.85
N LEU A 22 16.48 -6.31 -3.18
CA LEU A 22 15.69 -5.18 -3.69
C LEU A 22 16.21 -3.89 -3.06
N GLU A 23 16.41 -2.88 -3.88
CA GLU A 23 16.73 -1.53 -3.43
C GLU A 23 15.67 -0.54 -3.95
N ILE A 24 15.17 0.31 -3.05
CA ILE A 24 14.36 1.50 -3.37
C ILE A 24 15.17 2.71 -2.92
N LYS A 25 15.53 3.58 -3.86
CA LYS A 25 16.31 4.79 -3.58
C LYS A 25 15.44 5.89 -3.00
N LYS A 26 16.05 6.85 -2.33
CA LYS A 26 15.35 8.03 -1.83
C LYS A 26 14.79 8.85 -2.99
N GLY A 27 13.53 9.25 -2.89
CA GLY A 27 12.82 10.03 -3.90
C GLY A 27 12.29 9.22 -5.10
N GLU A 28 12.47 7.88 -5.12
CA GLU A 28 11.84 7.04 -6.15
C GLU A 28 10.33 6.89 -5.91
N SER A 29 9.58 6.88 -7.01
CA SER A 29 8.16 6.47 -7.04
C SER A 29 8.06 5.06 -7.60
N VAL A 30 7.78 4.08 -6.72
CA VAL A 30 7.83 2.65 -7.04
C VAL A 30 6.45 2.02 -6.91
N GLY A 31 6.03 1.31 -7.94
CA GLY A 31 4.82 0.50 -7.95
C GLY A 31 5.11 -0.98 -7.76
N LEU A 32 4.36 -1.66 -6.91
CA LEU A 32 4.42 -3.12 -6.74
C LEU A 32 3.13 -3.74 -7.29
N VAL A 33 3.24 -4.40 -8.42
CA VAL A 33 2.11 -5.00 -9.12
C VAL A 33 2.13 -6.51 -9.00
N GLY A 34 0.97 -7.13 -8.91
CA GLY A 34 0.82 -8.59 -8.86
C GLY A 34 -0.60 -8.99 -8.48
N ASN A 35 -0.99 -10.20 -8.84
CA ASN A 35 -2.28 -10.76 -8.50
C ASN A 35 -2.49 -10.86 -6.98
N ASN A 36 -3.75 -11.03 -6.56
CA ASN A 36 -4.06 -11.34 -5.17
C ASN A 36 -3.32 -12.61 -4.74
N GLY A 37 -2.70 -12.57 -3.55
CA GLY A 37 -1.85 -13.67 -3.07
C GLY A 37 -0.42 -13.67 -3.61
N ALA A 38 0.01 -12.71 -4.43
CA ALA A 38 1.40 -12.63 -4.92
C ALA A 38 2.43 -12.37 -3.81
N GLY A 39 2.00 -11.87 -2.62
CA GLY A 39 2.86 -11.58 -1.47
C GLY A 39 3.07 -10.09 -1.19
N LYS A 40 2.39 -9.18 -1.90
CA LYS A 40 2.56 -7.71 -1.80
C LYS A 40 2.38 -7.21 -0.37
N THR A 41 1.23 -7.46 0.25
CA THR A 41 0.94 -7.06 1.64
C THR A 41 1.91 -7.68 2.64
N THR A 42 2.32 -8.94 2.41
CA THR A 42 3.33 -9.61 3.28
C THR A 42 4.67 -8.89 3.19
N LEU A 43 5.09 -8.50 1.98
CA LEU A 43 6.32 -7.72 1.79
C LEU A 43 6.22 -6.36 2.52
N PHE A 44 5.12 -5.63 2.36
CA PHE A 44 4.91 -4.34 3.04
C PHE A 44 4.95 -4.50 4.56
N ARG A 45 4.28 -5.52 5.10
CA ARG A 45 4.30 -5.81 6.54
C ARG A 45 5.70 -6.14 7.07
N MET A 46 6.56 -6.79 6.28
CA MET A 46 7.96 -7.03 6.68
C MET A 46 8.81 -5.75 6.62
N ILE A 47 8.58 -4.88 5.63
CA ILE A 47 9.27 -3.58 5.53
C ILE A 47 8.90 -2.69 6.73
N LEU A 48 7.69 -2.83 7.26
CA LEU A 48 7.17 -2.05 8.40
C LEU A 48 7.34 -2.75 9.76
N ASP A 49 8.13 -3.82 9.84
CA ASP A 49 8.35 -4.63 11.07
C ASP A 49 7.06 -5.10 11.76
N LEU A 50 5.94 -5.20 11.01
CA LEU A 50 4.68 -5.72 11.51
C LEU A 50 4.68 -7.25 11.57
N ILE A 51 5.48 -7.90 10.72
CA ILE A 51 5.77 -9.34 10.76
C ILE A 51 7.28 -9.55 10.55
N ARG A 52 7.83 -10.55 11.21
CA ARG A 52 9.25 -10.89 11.05
C ARG A 52 9.46 -11.81 9.85
N PRO A 53 10.48 -11.57 9.03
CA PRO A 53 10.93 -12.54 8.04
C PRO A 53 11.46 -13.80 8.73
N ASP A 54 11.46 -14.92 8.01
CA ASP A 54 12.09 -16.16 8.48
C ASP A 54 13.60 -16.11 8.25
N THR A 55 14.03 -15.44 7.16
CA THR A 55 15.43 -15.14 6.88
C THR A 55 15.55 -13.78 6.20
N GLY A 56 16.76 -13.26 6.17
CA GLY A 56 17.10 -12.01 5.49
C GLY A 56 16.85 -10.76 6.35
N THR A 57 17.09 -9.61 5.75
CA THR A 57 17.03 -8.32 6.44
C THR A 57 16.39 -7.25 5.59
N VAL A 58 15.72 -6.32 6.27
CA VAL A 58 15.27 -5.04 5.71
C VAL A 58 16.00 -3.92 6.45
N THR A 59 16.55 -2.98 5.69
CA THR A 59 17.11 -1.74 6.26
C THR A 59 16.39 -0.53 5.66
N SER A 60 16.26 0.52 6.45
CA SER A 60 15.76 1.83 6.03
C SER A 60 16.78 2.90 6.37
N ASN A 61 17.20 3.69 5.36
CA ASN A 61 18.30 4.66 5.48
C ASN A 61 19.58 4.04 6.08
N GLY A 62 19.87 2.77 5.74
CA GLY A 62 21.06 2.05 6.17
C GLY A 62 20.95 1.42 7.57
N GLU A 63 19.87 1.63 8.31
CA GLU A 63 19.66 1.03 9.64
C GLU A 63 18.65 -0.11 9.57
N PRO A 64 18.83 -1.20 10.37
CA PRO A 64 17.85 -2.28 10.42
C PRO A 64 16.47 -1.78 10.83
N VAL A 65 15.44 -2.25 10.13
CA VAL A 65 14.05 -1.96 10.48
C VAL A 65 13.61 -2.81 11.68
N ALA A 66 14.00 -4.09 11.70
CA ALA A 66 13.64 -5.03 12.75
C ALA A 66 14.13 -4.57 14.13
N GLY A 67 13.19 -4.28 15.04
CA GLY A 67 13.46 -3.77 16.38
C GLY A 67 13.96 -2.33 16.42
N GLY A 68 14.00 -1.63 15.28
CA GLY A 68 14.35 -0.21 15.17
C GLY A 68 13.14 0.72 15.35
N GLU A 69 13.40 1.93 15.87
CA GLU A 69 12.34 2.93 16.08
C GLU A 69 12.52 4.15 15.14
N LYS A 70 13.73 4.43 14.68
CA LYS A 70 14.03 5.66 13.93
C LYS A 70 13.25 5.77 12.61
N TRP A 71 13.07 4.64 11.90
CA TRP A 71 12.37 4.61 10.63
C TRP A 71 10.89 5.04 10.75
N LYS A 72 10.27 4.87 11.91
CA LYS A 72 8.89 5.29 12.18
C LYS A 72 8.70 6.81 12.11
N ASN A 73 9.76 7.58 12.38
CA ASN A 73 9.68 9.05 12.39
C ASN A 73 9.56 9.67 11.00
N TYR A 74 9.92 8.93 9.95
CA TYR A 74 9.90 9.43 8.58
C TYR A 74 9.13 8.52 7.62
N THR A 75 8.48 7.48 8.13
CA THR A 75 7.70 6.52 7.34
C THR A 75 6.23 6.61 7.73
N ALA A 76 5.36 6.80 6.74
CA ALA A 76 3.93 6.63 6.91
C ALA A 76 3.41 5.54 5.98
N ALA A 77 2.47 4.75 6.45
CA ALA A 77 1.92 3.65 5.68
C ALA A 77 0.41 3.49 5.89
N TYR A 78 -0.30 3.32 4.79
CA TYR A 78 -1.67 2.84 4.77
C TYR A 78 -1.69 1.42 4.21
N LEU A 79 -2.11 0.45 5.02
CA LEU A 79 -2.17 -0.96 4.61
C LEU A 79 -3.61 -1.43 4.39
N ASP A 80 -4.50 -1.16 5.33
CA ASP A 80 -5.94 -1.40 5.21
C ASP A 80 -6.70 -0.63 6.30
N GLU A 81 -8.03 -0.67 6.26
CA GLU A 81 -8.88 0.03 7.22
C GLU A 81 -8.75 -0.50 8.65
N GLY A 82 -8.27 -1.74 8.83
CA GLY A 82 -8.13 -2.38 10.14
C GLY A 82 -7.10 -1.72 11.05
N PHE A 83 -6.27 -0.81 10.53
CA PHE A 83 -5.32 -0.03 11.32
C PHE A 83 -5.90 1.30 11.82
N LEU A 84 -7.12 1.66 11.45
CA LEU A 84 -7.79 2.86 11.97
C LEU A 84 -8.38 2.59 13.36
N ILE A 85 -8.40 3.64 14.21
CA ILE A 85 -9.14 3.59 15.47
C ILE A 85 -10.60 3.91 15.15
N ASP A 86 -11.37 2.89 14.90
CA ASP A 86 -12.70 2.94 14.27
C ASP A 86 -13.80 3.55 15.13
N TYR A 87 -13.61 3.67 16.44
CA TYR A 87 -14.53 4.31 17.40
C TYR A 87 -14.24 5.81 17.68
N LEU A 88 -13.27 6.38 16.96
CA LEU A 88 -13.08 7.84 16.91
C LEU A 88 -13.84 8.45 15.73
N THR A 89 -14.18 9.73 15.83
CA THR A 89 -14.55 10.53 14.65
C THR A 89 -13.29 10.80 13.81
N PRO A 90 -13.40 11.14 12.52
CA PRO A 90 -12.24 11.52 11.71
C PRO A 90 -11.39 12.62 12.34
N GLU A 91 -12.03 13.67 12.87
CA GLU A 91 -11.33 14.79 13.52
C GLU A 91 -10.56 14.33 14.75
N GLU A 92 -11.19 13.55 15.64
CA GLU A 92 -10.54 12.97 16.83
C GLU A 92 -9.36 12.10 16.44
N TYR A 93 -9.48 11.32 15.36
CA TYR A 93 -8.39 10.49 14.83
C TYR A 93 -7.24 11.34 14.32
N PHE A 94 -7.51 12.42 13.55
CA PHE A 94 -6.46 13.33 13.10
C PHE A 94 -5.77 14.06 14.26
N TYR A 95 -6.52 14.49 15.28
CA TYR A 95 -5.93 15.07 16.50
C TYR A 95 -5.09 14.07 17.27
N PHE A 96 -5.53 12.81 17.36
CA PHE A 96 -4.76 11.73 17.97
C PHE A 96 -3.43 11.52 17.24
N ILE A 97 -3.45 11.36 15.91
CA ILE A 97 -2.24 11.20 15.10
C ILE A 97 -1.34 12.44 15.23
N GLY A 98 -1.91 13.65 15.12
CA GLY A 98 -1.16 14.90 15.31
C GLY A 98 -0.49 14.97 16.67
N GLY A 99 -1.16 14.52 17.73
CA GLY A 99 -0.61 14.44 19.09
C GLY A 99 0.60 13.51 19.21
N LEU A 100 0.59 12.36 18.51
CA LEU A 100 1.75 11.45 18.44
C LEU A 100 2.99 12.12 17.82
N HIS A 101 2.77 13.06 16.89
CA HIS A 101 3.82 13.83 16.21
C HIS A 101 4.04 15.23 16.83
N GLN A 102 3.49 15.50 18.02
CA GLN A 102 3.62 16.78 18.75
C GLN A 102 3.10 17.99 17.96
N LEU A 103 2.13 17.79 17.07
CA LEU A 103 1.50 18.85 16.30
C LEU A 103 0.40 19.51 17.14
N SER A 104 0.24 20.84 17.00
CA SER A 104 -0.86 21.55 17.65
C SER A 104 -2.20 21.29 16.96
N HIS A 105 -3.32 21.45 17.67
CA HIS A 105 -4.66 21.36 17.06
C HIS A 105 -4.82 22.34 15.89
N ALA A 106 -4.31 23.56 16.03
CA ALA A 106 -4.36 24.55 14.94
C ALA A 106 -3.62 24.06 13.66
N HIS A 107 -2.50 23.34 13.82
CA HIS A 107 -1.80 22.74 12.69
C HIS A 107 -2.65 21.63 12.02
N VAL A 108 -3.30 20.79 12.83
CA VAL A 108 -4.20 19.75 12.32
C VAL A 108 -5.40 20.35 11.59
N ASP A 109 -6.02 21.42 12.14
CA ASP A 109 -7.14 22.12 11.50
C ASP A 109 -6.75 22.72 10.15
N ASP A 110 -5.59 23.37 10.07
CA ASP A 110 -5.05 23.91 8.83
C ASP A 110 -4.80 22.79 7.80
N PHE A 111 -4.17 21.70 8.23
CA PHE A 111 -3.95 20.52 7.40
C PHE A 111 -5.27 19.93 6.86
N LEU A 112 -6.28 19.76 7.70
CA LEU A 112 -7.60 19.26 7.28
C LEU A 112 -8.28 20.20 6.29
N SER A 113 -8.13 21.52 6.49
CA SER A 113 -8.63 22.55 5.57
C SER A 113 -7.99 22.43 4.19
N GLN A 114 -6.68 22.22 4.12
CA GLN A 114 -5.95 22.02 2.86
C GLN A 114 -6.36 20.76 2.11
N HIS A 115 -6.83 19.73 2.83
CA HIS A 115 -7.27 18.45 2.24
C HIS A 115 -8.80 18.31 2.13
N ALA A 116 -9.57 19.38 2.36
CA ALA A 116 -11.03 19.36 2.37
C ALA A 116 -11.64 18.82 1.07
N ASP A 117 -11.05 19.17 -0.07
CA ASP A 117 -11.49 18.69 -1.38
C ASP A 117 -11.36 17.17 -1.53
N PHE A 118 -10.32 16.56 -0.92
CA PHE A 118 -10.15 15.10 -0.95
C PHE A 118 -11.28 14.39 -0.20
N PHE A 119 -11.78 14.99 0.87
CA PHE A 119 -12.90 14.46 1.66
C PHE A 119 -14.28 14.70 1.04
N ASN A 120 -14.39 15.55 0.03
CA ASN A 120 -15.62 15.82 -0.72
C ASN A 120 -16.82 16.24 0.17
N GLY A 121 -16.56 16.84 1.33
CA GLY A 121 -17.61 17.23 2.28
C GLY A 121 -18.37 16.06 2.93
N GLU A 122 -17.93 14.82 2.78
CA GLU A 122 -18.65 13.61 3.25
C GLU A 122 -18.14 13.10 4.59
N ILE A 123 -16.96 13.52 5.04
CA ILE A 123 -16.23 12.93 6.16
C ILE A 123 -16.20 13.86 7.37
N LEU A 124 -15.68 15.09 7.17
CA LEU A 124 -15.47 16.03 8.25
C LEU A 124 -16.79 16.70 8.71
N ASN A 125 -16.88 17.03 9.99
CA ASN A 125 -18.02 17.72 10.63
C ASN A 125 -19.37 16.98 10.51
N ARG A 126 -19.33 15.64 10.47
CA ARG A 126 -20.52 14.79 10.36
C ARG A 126 -20.92 14.13 11.68
N GLY A 127 -20.06 14.18 12.71
CA GLY A 127 -20.30 13.55 14.00
C GLY A 127 -20.44 12.02 13.93
N LYS A 128 -19.90 11.40 12.86
CA LYS A 128 -19.90 9.95 12.67
C LYS A 128 -18.57 9.35 13.10
N TYR A 129 -18.60 8.18 13.69
CA TYR A 129 -17.41 7.40 13.94
C TYR A 129 -16.83 6.84 12.62
N ILE A 130 -15.53 6.59 12.60
CA ILE A 130 -14.84 6.01 11.42
C ILE A 130 -15.50 4.70 11.00
N ARG A 131 -15.90 3.83 11.94
CA ARG A 131 -16.61 2.56 11.65
C ARG A 131 -17.94 2.75 10.91
N ASP A 132 -18.58 3.90 11.04
CA ASP A 132 -19.88 4.21 10.42
C ASP A 132 -19.72 4.84 9.04
N LEU A 133 -18.48 5.06 8.58
CA LEU A 133 -18.17 5.52 7.23
C LEU A 133 -18.16 4.36 6.25
N SER A 134 -18.37 4.66 4.96
CA SER A 134 -18.11 3.69 3.89
C SER A 134 -16.63 3.31 3.85
N LYS A 135 -16.31 2.11 3.33
CA LYS A 135 -14.93 1.65 3.16
C LYS A 135 -14.04 2.64 2.41
N GLY A 136 -14.58 3.25 1.36
CA GLY A 136 -13.87 4.30 0.62
C GLY A 136 -13.59 5.54 1.47
N ASN A 137 -14.51 5.96 2.33
CA ASN A 137 -14.30 7.09 3.23
C ASN A 137 -13.34 6.75 4.38
N GLN A 138 -13.34 5.51 4.88
CA GLN A 138 -12.32 5.02 5.81
C GLN A 138 -10.94 5.07 5.18
N ALA A 139 -10.80 4.60 3.93
CA ALA A 139 -9.55 4.67 3.19
C ALA A 139 -9.05 6.11 3.02
N LYS A 140 -9.95 7.06 2.69
CA LYS A 140 -9.60 8.50 2.60
C LYS A 140 -9.02 9.01 3.93
N VAL A 141 -9.64 8.70 5.06
CA VAL A 141 -9.15 9.08 6.39
C VAL A 141 -7.75 8.50 6.64
N GLY A 142 -7.57 7.19 6.41
CA GLY A 142 -6.29 6.52 6.61
C GLY A 142 -5.17 7.06 5.73
N ILE A 143 -5.43 7.23 4.44
CA ILE A 143 -4.43 7.73 3.48
C ILE A 143 -4.01 9.17 3.81
N VAL A 144 -4.96 10.06 4.06
CA VAL A 144 -4.67 11.47 4.36
C VAL A 144 -3.95 11.60 5.71
N SER A 145 -4.30 10.78 6.71
CA SER A 145 -3.62 10.80 8.01
C SER A 145 -2.12 10.49 7.91
N CYS A 146 -1.72 9.68 6.95
CA CYS A 146 -0.30 9.39 6.68
C CYS A 146 0.50 10.64 6.29
N LEU A 147 -0.13 11.64 5.70
CA LEU A 147 0.55 12.86 5.24
C LEU A 147 0.75 13.89 6.35
N LEU A 148 0.04 13.76 7.47
CA LEU A 148 0.08 14.73 8.56
C LEU A 148 1.49 14.87 9.17
N GLN A 149 2.27 13.79 9.19
CA GLN A 149 3.65 13.78 9.67
C GLN A 149 4.70 14.18 8.63
N GLN A 150 4.29 14.52 7.40
CA GLN A 150 5.20 14.87 6.28
C GLN A 150 6.28 13.79 6.06
N PRO A 151 5.92 12.56 5.68
CA PRO A 151 6.84 11.44 5.61
C PRO A 151 7.88 11.62 4.50
N GLU A 152 9.08 11.01 4.68
CA GLU A 152 10.06 10.84 3.60
C GLU A 152 9.83 9.53 2.81
N LEU A 153 9.15 8.55 3.44
CA LEU A 153 8.70 7.30 2.85
C LEU A 153 7.19 7.15 3.04
N PHE A 154 6.46 7.10 1.94
CA PHE A 154 5.01 6.97 1.90
C PHE A 154 4.62 5.64 1.24
N MET A 155 4.09 4.70 2.03
CA MET A 155 3.74 3.36 1.59
C MET A 155 2.23 3.20 1.55
N LEU A 156 1.70 2.68 0.44
CA LEU A 156 0.27 2.48 0.23
C LEU A 156 -0.01 1.07 -0.31
N ASP A 157 -0.74 0.25 0.46
CA ASP A 157 -1.15 -1.08 0.03
C ASP A 157 -2.58 -1.05 -0.51
N GLU A 158 -2.75 -1.33 -1.82
CA GLU A 158 -4.02 -1.33 -2.54
C GLU A 158 -4.89 -0.06 -2.32
N PRO A 159 -4.32 1.15 -2.39
CA PRO A 159 -5.03 2.36 -1.96
C PRO A 159 -6.18 2.78 -2.88
N PHE A 160 -6.26 2.21 -4.09
CA PHE A 160 -7.32 2.48 -5.06
C PHE A 160 -8.54 1.57 -4.91
N ALA A 161 -8.46 0.56 -4.02
CA ALA A 161 -9.56 -0.34 -3.77
C ALA A 161 -10.73 0.36 -3.04
N ASN A 162 -11.96 0.01 -3.39
CA ASN A 162 -13.19 0.48 -2.73
C ASN A 162 -13.44 1.99 -2.74
N ILE A 163 -12.72 2.77 -3.55
CA ILE A 163 -12.95 4.21 -3.71
C ILE A 163 -13.52 4.54 -5.10
N ASP A 164 -14.31 5.59 -5.16
CA ASP A 164 -14.96 6.03 -6.40
C ASP A 164 -13.95 6.64 -7.41
N PRO A 165 -14.28 6.69 -8.71
CA PRO A 165 -13.37 7.19 -9.75
C PRO A 165 -12.86 8.60 -9.51
N THR A 166 -13.68 9.49 -8.94
CA THR A 166 -13.27 10.88 -8.64
C THR A 166 -12.20 10.88 -7.56
N THR A 167 -12.39 10.08 -6.52
CA THR A 167 -11.40 9.91 -5.44
C THR A 167 -10.14 9.23 -5.95
N GLN A 168 -10.24 8.24 -6.85
CA GLN A 168 -9.06 7.63 -7.48
C GLN A 168 -8.23 8.67 -8.23
N PHE A 169 -8.87 9.54 -9.01
CA PHE A 169 -8.18 10.63 -9.71
C PHE A 169 -7.46 11.59 -8.74
N ARG A 170 -8.14 12.00 -7.66
CA ARG A 170 -7.55 12.86 -6.63
C ARG A 170 -6.38 12.18 -5.92
N LEU A 171 -6.50 10.88 -5.62
CA LEU A 171 -5.44 10.10 -4.99
C LEU A 171 -4.21 9.98 -5.89
N LYS A 172 -4.40 9.76 -7.20
CA LYS A 172 -3.30 9.78 -8.17
C LYS A 172 -2.54 11.10 -8.15
N ASN A 173 -3.26 12.22 -8.15
CA ASN A 173 -2.65 13.54 -8.08
C ASN A 173 -1.88 13.74 -6.77
N LEU A 174 -2.46 13.32 -5.64
CA LEU A 174 -1.82 13.38 -4.34
C LEU A 174 -0.52 12.58 -4.30
N ILE A 175 -0.49 11.35 -4.84
CA ILE A 175 0.74 10.53 -4.92
C ILE A 175 1.79 11.23 -5.81
N LYS A 176 1.40 11.73 -6.97
CA LYS A 176 2.29 12.49 -7.88
C LYS A 176 2.87 13.74 -7.21
N GLU A 177 2.06 14.47 -6.45
CA GLU A 177 2.51 15.64 -5.68
C GLU A 177 3.54 15.27 -4.62
N GLN A 178 3.34 14.16 -3.91
CA GLN A 178 4.32 13.69 -2.92
C GLN A 178 5.64 13.28 -3.61
N ALA A 179 5.57 12.55 -4.72
CA ALA A 179 6.75 12.20 -5.51
C ALA A 179 7.48 13.44 -6.02
N ALA A 180 6.76 14.45 -6.53
CA ALA A 180 7.34 15.73 -6.99
C ALA A 180 8.03 16.52 -5.86
N LYS A 181 7.60 16.35 -4.61
CA LYS A 181 8.27 16.90 -3.41
C LYS A 181 9.51 16.10 -2.98
N GLY A 182 9.85 15.01 -3.68
CA GLY A 182 10.97 14.14 -3.37
C GLY A 182 10.68 13.10 -2.30
N VAL A 183 9.41 12.89 -1.94
CA VAL A 183 8.99 11.80 -1.06
C VAL A 183 9.16 10.48 -1.81
N THR A 184 9.77 9.49 -1.15
CA THR A 184 9.83 8.13 -1.69
C THR A 184 8.42 7.53 -1.57
N THR A 185 7.82 7.12 -2.69
CA THR A 185 6.50 6.49 -2.67
C THR A 185 6.61 5.01 -3.03
N PHE A 186 5.93 4.14 -2.29
CA PHE A 186 5.86 2.72 -2.58
C PHE A 186 4.41 2.27 -2.55
N VAL A 187 3.83 2.02 -3.72
CA VAL A 187 2.39 1.77 -3.89
C VAL A 187 2.17 0.38 -4.44
N SER A 188 1.35 -0.44 -3.78
CA SER A 188 0.92 -1.72 -4.33
C SER A 188 -0.44 -1.60 -5.02
N SER A 189 -0.64 -2.37 -6.08
CA SER A 189 -1.95 -2.58 -6.71
C SER A 189 -1.97 -3.86 -7.54
N HIS A 190 -3.17 -4.40 -7.74
CA HIS A 190 -3.41 -5.42 -8.75
C HIS A 190 -3.89 -4.81 -10.08
N ASP A 191 -4.21 -3.51 -10.11
CA ASP A 191 -4.58 -2.77 -11.32
C ASP A 191 -3.37 -2.01 -11.88
N LEU A 192 -2.95 -2.42 -13.08
CA LEU A 192 -1.81 -1.85 -13.81
C LEU A 192 -1.99 -0.37 -14.14
N ASN A 193 -3.22 0.03 -14.53
CA ASN A 193 -3.50 1.39 -14.98
C ASN A 193 -3.25 2.42 -13.86
N HIS A 194 -3.53 2.05 -12.61
CA HIS A 194 -3.26 2.96 -11.50
C HIS A 194 -1.75 3.15 -11.30
N ILE A 195 -0.99 2.05 -11.35
CA ILE A 195 0.44 2.07 -11.04
C ILE A 195 1.26 2.72 -12.16
N THR A 196 0.97 2.41 -13.42
CA THR A 196 1.66 3.03 -14.57
C THR A 196 1.44 4.53 -14.67
N ASP A 197 0.31 5.03 -14.12
CA ASP A 197 0.00 6.45 -14.09
C ASP A 197 0.75 7.21 -12.98
N VAL A 198 1.09 6.59 -11.86
CA VAL A 198 1.62 7.29 -10.67
C VAL A 198 3.05 6.95 -10.29
N CYS A 199 3.64 5.89 -10.85
CA CYS A 199 4.97 5.40 -10.47
C CYS A 199 5.94 5.45 -11.65
N ASP A 200 7.20 5.81 -11.36
CA ASP A 200 8.28 5.87 -12.36
C ASP A 200 8.99 4.53 -12.54
N ARG A 201 8.82 3.59 -11.61
CA ARG A 201 9.40 2.25 -11.62
C ARG A 201 8.37 1.23 -11.15
N ILE A 202 8.28 0.10 -11.83
CA ILE A 202 7.30 -0.94 -11.56
C ILE A 202 8.00 -2.27 -11.28
N LEU A 203 7.69 -2.84 -10.13
CA LEU A 203 8.09 -4.17 -9.71
C LEU A 203 6.92 -5.13 -9.92
N LEU A 204 7.08 -6.14 -10.79
CA LEU A 204 6.07 -7.18 -10.96
C LEU A 204 6.37 -8.34 -10.02
N MET A 205 5.42 -8.63 -9.14
CA MET A 205 5.54 -9.68 -8.13
C MET A 205 4.63 -10.87 -8.45
N GLU A 206 5.20 -12.05 -8.49
CA GLU A 206 4.48 -13.31 -8.67
C GLU A 206 5.02 -14.38 -7.73
N LYS A 207 4.12 -15.09 -7.02
CA LYS A 207 4.47 -16.20 -6.12
C LYS A 207 5.64 -15.88 -5.18
N GLY A 208 5.59 -14.67 -4.62
CA GLY A 208 6.58 -14.20 -3.66
C GLY A 208 7.90 -13.68 -4.23
N LYS A 209 8.06 -13.60 -5.53
CA LYS A 209 9.29 -13.16 -6.20
C LYS A 209 9.05 -11.91 -7.04
N ILE A 210 10.02 -11.02 -7.10
CA ILE A 210 10.05 -9.96 -8.10
C ILE A 210 10.55 -10.60 -9.41
N ILE A 211 9.70 -10.62 -10.42
CA ILE A 211 9.98 -11.26 -11.72
C ILE A 211 10.31 -10.27 -12.82
N LYS A 212 9.91 -9.01 -12.66
CA LYS A 212 10.31 -7.88 -13.51
C LYS A 212 10.53 -6.65 -12.65
N ASP A 213 11.45 -5.81 -13.10
CA ASP A 213 11.80 -4.51 -12.54
C ASP A 213 12.00 -3.54 -13.71
N LEU A 214 11.06 -2.65 -13.94
CA LEU A 214 10.92 -1.86 -15.15
C LEU A 214 10.79 -0.37 -14.82
N ALA A 215 11.48 0.48 -15.59
CA ALA A 215 11.14 1.89 -15.63
C ALA A 215 9.81 2.09 -16.38
N THR A 216 8.97 2.98 -15.87
CA THR A 216 7.68 3.28 -16.50
C THR A 216 7.90 4.15 -17.75
N ASN A 217 7.32 3.71 -18.85
CA ASN A 217 7.30 4.43 -20.13
C ASN A 217 5.98 4.14 -20.87
N SER A 218 5.79 4.68 -22.06
CA SER A 218 4.55 4.55 -22.84
C SER A 218 4.19 3.11 -23.24
N SER A 219 5.14 2.18 -23.25
CA SER A 219 4.89 0.77 -23.60
C SER A 219 4.81 -0.17 -22.40
N THR A 220 5.09 0.33 -21.20
CA THR A 220 5.15 -0.51 -19.99
C THR A 220 3.79 -1.13 -19.65
N LEU A 221 2.69 -0.40 -19.85
CA LEU A 221 1.35 -0.92 -19.64
C LEU A 221 1.07 -2.10 -20.56
N ASP A 222 1.28 -1.93 -21.86
CA ASP A 222 1.05 -2.97 -22.88
C ASP A 222 1.91 -4.22 -22.60
N GLU A 223 3.18 -4.02 -22.21
CA GLU A 223 4.09 -5.13 -21.86
C GLU A 223 3.58 -5.93 -20.66
N LEU A 224 3.09 -5.26 -19.63
CA LEU A 224 2.57 -5.91 -18.43
C LEU A 224 1.20 -6.57 -18.69
N GLU A 225 0.31 -5.94 -19.45
CA GLU A 225 -0.97 -6.53 -19.86
C GLU A 225 -0.75 -7.79 -20.69
N HIS A 226 0.17 -7.75 -21.63
CA HIS A 226 0.54 -8.92 -22.43
C HIS A 226 1.09 -10.07 -21.57
N TYR A 227 1.92 -9.75 -20.57
CA TYR A 227 2.44 -10.74 -19.62
C TYR A 227 1.30 -11.43 -18.85
N PHE A 228 0.35 -10.67 -18.32
CA PHE A 228 -0.80 -11.24 -17.59
C PHE A 228 -1.75 -12.02 -18.49
N ALA A 229 -1.96 -11.59 -19.74
CA ALA A 229 -2.80 -12.30 -20.70
C ALA A 229 -2.22 -13.69 -21.06
N ILE A 230 -0.92 -13.80 -21.26
CA ILE A 230 -0.25 -15.08 -21.55
C ILE A 230 -0.26 -15.99 -20.32
N GLY A 231 -0.04 -15.45 -19.13
CA GLY A 231 -0.01 -16.21 -17.88
C GLY A 231 -1.36 -16.88 -17.54
N GLN A 232 -2.49 -16.30 -17.98
CA GLN A 232 -3.82 -16.91 -17.80
C GLN A 232 -4.11 -18.07 -18.77
N VAL A 233 -3.47 -18.12 -19.93
CA VAL A 233 -3.67 -19.19 -20.93
C VAL A 233 -2.99 -20.50 -20.52
N GLY A 234 -2.05 -20.48 -19.58
CA GLY A 234 -1.29 -21.64 -19.10
C GLY A 234 -1.76 -22.30 -17.81
N ALA A 235 -2.82 -21.82 -17.17
CA ALA A 235 -3.37 -22.46 -15.99
C ALA A 235 -4.31 -23.62 -16.40
N PRO A 236 -4.03 -24.90 -16.05
CA PRO A 236 -4.99 -25.98 -16.26
C PRO A 236 -6.25 -25.67 -15.44
N ALA A 237 -7.42 -25.80 -16.10
CA ALA A 237 -8.71 -25.66 -15.42
C ALA A 237 -8.71 -26.55 -14.18
N ALA A 238 -9.06 -25.99 -13.02
CA ALA A 238 -9.25 -26.76 -11.80
C ALA A 238 -10.28 -27.88 -12.10
N PRO A 239 -10.04 -29.13 -11.67
CA PRO A 239 -10.99 -30.21 -11.89
C PRO A 239 -12.32 -29.83 -11.22
N GLU A 240 -13.40 -29.82 -12.01
CA GLU A 240 -14.74 -29.71 -11.47
C GLU A 240 -14.95 -30.82 -10.45
N LEU A 241 -15.16 -30.46 -9.20
CA LEU A 241 -15.67 -31.36 -8.17
C LEU A 241 -17.06 -31.78 -8.61
N ARG A 242 -17.18 -32.95 -9.26
CA ARG A 242 -18.46 -33.62 -9.45
C ARG A 242 -18.94 -34.03 -8.05
N ILE A 243 -19.93 -33.32 -7.56
CA ILE A 243 -20.74 -33.76 -6.44
C ILE A 243 -21.70 -34.79 -7.04
N ASP A 244 -21.45 -36.07 -6.81
CA ASP A 244 -22.41 -37.14 -7.10
C ASP A 244 -23.60 -37.00 -6.14
N PRO A 245 -24.82 -36.85 -6.65
CA PRO A 245 -26.00 -36.84 -5.82
C PRO A 245 -26.53 -38.28 -5.71
N GLU A 246 -26.04 -39.07 -4.75
CA GLU A 246 -26.76 -40.25 -4.28
C GLU A 246 -25.98 -40.91 -3.12
N GLU A 247 -26.57 -40.75 -1.93
CA GLU A 247 -26.73 -41.86 -0.95
C GLU A 247 -27.59 -41.35 0.22
N ASN A 248 -28.92 -41.36 -0.03
CA ASN A 248 -29.89 -41.50 1.03
C ASN A 248 -30.23 -43.00 1.12
N HIS A 249 -29.80 -43.62 2.24
CA HIS A 249 -30.53 -44.73 2.87
C HIS A 249 -30.26 -44.71 4.36
#